data_7f7a12f6108788809a13ef4e2c4208fb
#
_entry.id   7f7a12f6108788809a13ef4e2c4208fb
#
_cell.length_a   1.000
_cell.length_b   1.000
_cell.length_c   1.000
_cell.angle_alpha   90.00
_cell.angle_beta   90.00
_cell.angle_gamma   90.00
#
_symmetry.space_group_name_H-M   'P 1'
#
loop_
_entity.id
_entity.type
_entity.pdbx_description
1 polymer ?
#
loop_
_entity_poly.entity_id
_entity_poly.type
_entity_poly.pdbx_seq_one_letter_code
_entity_poly.pdbx_strand_id
1 'polypeptide(L)'
;FASSSSPSKRIAPRVVAEVDNYVNSDSMVLVVANDDEVDSAVIKLQSEVKNQKIEFVRGDTAEKKTLLDINTKAFDHIIVLSDRNIDIQESDARTLISLLHLRSISESEGVDYSIVTEMLDMRNRELGVVAKADDFVVSDNLVSLMLSQLSENRELKKVYDVLFQAE
;
A
#
# COMPACT_ATOMS: atom_id res chain seq x y z
N PHE A 1 -9.22 8.69 27.70
CA PHE A 1 -9.50 7.43 26.99
C PHE A 1 -8.78 7.52 25.65
N ALA A 2 -7.59 6.93 25.56
CA ALA A 2 -6.88 6.78 24.30
C ALA A 2 -7.56 5.64 23.54
N SER A 3 -8.24 5.94 22.45
CA SER A 3 -8.70 4.97 21.47
C SER A 3 -7.47 4.25 20.91
N SER A 4 -7.33 2.96 21.21
CA SER A 4 -6.28 2.11 20.65
C SER A 4 -6.63 1.77 19.20
N SER A 5 -6.36 2.69 18.28
CA SER A 5 -6.45 2.38 16.85
C SER A 5 -5.38 1.34 16.50
N SER A 6 -5.78 0.28 15.83
CA SER A 6 -4.90 -0.79 15.36
C SER A 6 -3.74 -0.22 14.50
N PRO A 7 -2.52 -0.80 14.56
CA PRO A 7 -1.38 -0.35 13.75
C PRO A 7 -1.65 -0.30 12.25
N SER A 8 -2.43 -1.23 11.71
CA SER A 8 -2.79 -1.29 10.28
C SER A 8 -3.59 -0.09 9.81
N LYS A 9 -4.49 0.43 10.64
CA LYS A 9 -5.33 1.60 10.36
C LYS A 9 -4.56 2.90 10.16
N ARG A 10 -3.25 2.89 10.44
CA ARG A 10 -2.36 4.06 10.27
C ARG A 10 -1.44 3.97 9.07
N ILE A 11 -1.28 2.80 8.44
CA ILE A 11 -0.34 2.65 7.32
C ILE A 11 -0.89 3.32 6.06
N ALA A 12 -2.12 3.00 5.66
CA ALA A 12 -2.70 3.57 4.44
C ALA A 12 -2.72 5.11 4.46
N PRO A 13 -3.21 5.80 5.51
CA PRO A 13 -3.12 7.27 5.58
C PRO A 13 -1.70 7.81 5.51
N ARG A 14 -0.72 7.11 6.11
CA ARG A 14 0.69 7.53 6.05
C ARG A 14 1.27 7.37 4.65
N VAL A 15 1.01 6.25 3.99
CA VAL A 15 1.45 6.05 2.60
C VAL A 15 0.88 7.14 1.71
N VAL A 16 -0.42 7.46 1.85
CA VAL A 16 -1.06 8.54 1.09
C VAL A 16 -0.39 9.89 1.36
N ALA A 17 -0.11 10.21 2.62
CA ALA A 17 0.57 11.46 2.99
C ALA A 17 2.00 11.54 2.42
N GLU A 18 2.75 10.43 2.44
CA GLU A 18 4.11 10.39 1.90
C GLU A 18 4.12 10.47 0.37
N VAL A 19 3.16 9.84 -0.30
CA VAL A 19 3.03 9.90 -1.77
C VAL A 19 2.86 11.33 -2.25
N ASP A 20 2.22 12.21 -1.48
CA ASP A 20 2.06 13.64 -1.82
C ASP A 20 3.38 14.36 -2.11
N ASN A 21 4.48 13.90 -1.51
CA ASN A 21 5.81 14.47 -1.70
C ASN A 21 6.46 14.08 -3.04
N TYR A 22 5.95 13.05 -3.71
CA TYR A 22 6.56 12.46 -4.91
C TYR A 22 5.69 12.57 -6.16
N VAL A 23 4.44 13.01 -6.03
CA VAL A 23 3.51 13.12 -7.15
C VAL A 23 3.44 14.56 -7.69
N ASN A 24 3.07 14.67 -8.97
CA ASN A 24 2.84 15.97 -9.59
C ASN A 24 1.57 16.63 -9.03
N SER A 25 1.52 17.95 -9.13
CA SER A 25 0.31 18.71 -8.82
C SER A 25 -0.86 18.21 -9.66
N ASP A 26 -2.04 18.13 -9.05
CA ASP A 26 -3.29 17.60 -9.61
C ASP A 26 -3.32 16.05 -9.79
N SER A 27 -2.40 15.32 -9.20
CA SER A 27 -2.48 13.86 -9.14
C SER A 27 -3.73 13.40 -8.37
N MET A 28 -4.22 12.20 -8.68
CA MET A 28 -5.37 11.60 -8.00
C MET A 28 -4.95 10.32 -7.29
N VAL A 29 -5.35 10.20 -6.04
CA VAL A 29 -5.20 8.97 -5.24
C VAL A 29 -6.59 8.45 -4.88
N LEU A 30 -6.89 7.23 -5.29
CA LEU A 30 -8.10 6.51 -4.88
C LEU A 30 -7.75 5.50 -3.78
N VAL A 31 -8.33 5.67 -2.62
CA VAL A 31 -8.19 4.72 -1.50
C VAL A 31 -9.40 3.80 -1.49
N VAL A 32 -9.17 2.50 -1.53
CA VAL A 32 -10.22 1.48 -1.48
C VAL A 32 -10.04 0.64 -0.24
N ALA A 33 -11.01 0.64 0.65
CA ALA A 33 -10.99 -0.16 1.86
C ALA A 33 -12.42 -0.43 2.38
N ASN A 34 -12.57 -1.47 3.15
CA ASN A 34 -13.82 -1.76 3.86
C ASN A 34 -13.68 -1.45 5.36
N ASP A 35 -13.27 -0.21 5.67
CA ASP A 35 -13.00 0.25 7.03
C ASP A 35 -13.37 1.73 7.23
N ASP A 36 -14.29 2.02 8.17
CA ASP A 36 -14.76 3.38 8.48
C ASP A 36 -13.69 4.28 9.09
N GLU A 37 -12.69 3.71 9.76
CA GLU A 37 -11.60 4.50 10.34
C GLU A 37 -10.62 4.97 9.26
N VAL A 38 -10.41 4.15 8.22
CA VAL A 38 -9.62 4.54 7.05
C VAL A 38 -10.32 5.67 6.31
N ASP A 39 -11.63 5.56 6.06
CA ASP A 39 -12.45 6.62 5.46
C ASP A 39 -12.29 7.95 6.22
N SER A 40 -12.51 7.91 7.54
CA SER A 40 -12.39 9.09 8.40
C SER A 40 -10.97 9.70 8.41
N ALA A 41 -9.93 8.87 8.30
CA ALA A 41 -8.54 9.32 8.26
C ALA A 41 -8.21 9.96 6.90
N VAL A 42 -8.70 9.39 5.80
CA VAL A 42 -8.52 9.90 4.44
C VAL A 42 -9.18 11.26 4.27
N ILE A 43 -10.41 11.43 4.79
CA ILE A 43 -11.11 12.73 4.77
C ILE A 43 -10.29 13.82 5.47
N LYS A 44 -9.63 13.50 6.59
CA LYS A 44 -8.77 14.47 7.29
C LYS A 44 -7.54 14.84 6.47
N LEU A 45 -6.90 13.85 5.84
CA LEU A 45 -5.72 14.07 5.00
C LEU A 45 -5.99 14.98 3.81
N GLN A 46 -7.21 15.02 3.28
CA GLN A 46 -7.57 15.89 2.16
C GLN A 46 -7.20 17.37 2.41
N SER A 47 -7.22 17.83 3.66
CA SER A 47 -6.83 19.21 4.03
C SER A 47 -5.33 19.39 4.25
N GLU A 48 -4.56 18.31 4.33
CA GLU A 48 -3.12 18.34 4.61
C GLU A 48 -2.26 18.17 3.36
N VAL A 49 -2.76 17.43 2.37
CA VAL A 49 -2.07 17.19 1.08
C VAL A 49 -2.17 18.39 0.15
N LYS A 50 -1.17 18.55 -0.70
CA LYS A 50 -1.03 19.74 -1.59
C LYS A 50 -1.06 19.38 -3.07
N ASN A 51 -0.47 18.24 -3.44
CA ASN A 51 -0.22 17.85 -4.82
C ASN A 51 -1.24 16.85 -5.35
N GLN A 52 -2.08 16.28 -4.48
CA GLN A 52 -3.01 15.22 -4.87
C GLN A 52 -4.43 15.46 -4.37
N LYS A 53 -5.38 14.99 -5.13
CA LYS A 53 -6.77 14.82 -4.68
C LYS A 53 -6.95 13.40 -4.18
N ILE A 54 -7.58 13.25 -3.02
CA ILE A 54 -7.83 11.93 -2.45
C ILE A 54 -9.32 11.63 -2.56
N GLU A 55 -9.64 10.45 -3.08
CA GLU A 55 -10.99 9.91 -3.09
C GLU A 55 -11.01 8.60 -2.29
N PHE A 56 -12.13 8.31 -1.66
CA PHE A 56 -12.35 7.06 -0.93
C PHE A 56 -13.53 6.30 -1.52
N VAL A 57 -13.32 5.01 -1.76
CA VAL A 57 -14.38 4.08 -2.15
C VAL A 57 -14.41 2.92 -1.17
N ARG A 58 -15.59 2.66 -0.62
CA ARG A 58 -15.80 1.50 0.23
C ARG A 58 -15.90 0.24 -0.62
N GLY A 59 -15.04 -0.75 -0.36
CA GLY A 59 -15.09 -2.02 -1.07
C GLY A 59 -14.05 -3.02 -0.55
N ASP A 60 -14.30 -4.29 -0.84
CA ASP A 60 -13.35 -5.37 -0.58
C ASP A 60 -12.50 -5.61 -1.84
N THR A 61 -11.21 -5.36 -1.75
CA THR A 61 -10.28 -5.51 -2.88
C THR A 61 -10.03 -6.97 -3.26
N ALA A 62 -10.35 -7.93 -2.40
CA ALA A 62 -10.35 -9.35 -2.73
C ALA A 62 -11.54 -9.76 -3.62
N GLU A 63 -12.54 -8.88 -3.80
CA GLU A 63 -13.63 -9.10 -4.75
C GLU A 63 -13.31 -8.48 -6.11
N LYS A 64 -13.22 -9.30 -7.16
CA LYS A 64 -12.93 -8.84 -8.52
C LYS A 64 -13.89 -7.76 -9.00
N LYS A 65 -15.16 -7.84 -8.59
CA LYS A 65 -16.18 -6.84 -8.95
C LYS A 65 -15.81 -5.44 -8.45
N THR A 66 -15.37 -5.32 -7.20
CA THR A 66 -14.91 -4.03 -6.63
C THR A 66 -13.83 -3.40 -7.50
N LEU A 67 -12.83 -4.19 -7.91
CA LEU A 67 -11.73 -3.71 -8.74
C LEU A 67 -12.17 -3.29 -10.16
N LEU A 68 -13.18 -3.95 -10.72
CA LEU A 68 -13.76 -3.56 -12.01
C LEU A 68 -14.58 -2.27 -11.88
N ASP A 69 -15.35 -2.13 -10.82
CA ASP A 69 -16.23 -0.97 -10.61
C ASP A 69 -15.44 0.34 -10.41
N ILE A 70 -14.23 0.28 -9.82
CA ILE A 70 -13.36 1.45 -9.61
C ILE A 70 -12.52 1.82 -10.84
N ASN A 71 -12.63 1.10 -11.95
CA ASN A 71 -11.91 1.39 -13.20
C ASN A 71 -10.39 1.50 -13.01
N THR A 72 -9.75 0.44 -12.53
CA THR A 72 -8.32 0.40 -12.20
C THR A 72 -7.40 0.84 -13.34
N LYS A 73 -7.85 0.75 -14.61
CA LYS A 73 -7.08 1.20 -15.79
C LYS A 73 -6.84 2.71 -15.86
N ALA A 74 -7.49 3.49 -15.03
CA ALA A 74 -7.27 4.94 -14.96
C ALA A 74 -6.04 5.31 -14.12
N PHE A 75 -5.36 4.33 -13.51
CA PHE A 75 -4.22 4.54 -12.61
C PHE A 75 -2.95 3.93 -13.17
N ASP A 76 -1.83 4.64 -13.03
CA ASP A 76 -0.50 4.19 -13.45
C ASP A 76 0.14 3.28 -12.39
N HIS A 77 -0.17 3.50 -11.12
CA HIS A 77 0.41 2.80 -9.98
C HIS A 77 -0.66 2.28 -9.02
N ILE A 78 -0.48 1.07 -8.54
CA ILE A 78 -1.35 0.44 -7.55
C ILE A 78 -0.52 -0.03 -6.37
N ILE A 79 -0.92 0.34 -5.15
CA ILE A 79 -0.30 -0.12 -3.92
C ILE A 79 -1.32 -1.01 -3.19
N VAL A 80 -0.98 -2.27 -2.99
CA VAL A 80 -1.81 -3.22 -2.25
C VAL A 80 -1.22 -3.38 -0.85
N LEU A 81 -1.97 -2.96 0.16
CA LEU A 81 -1.55 -3.05 1.57
C LEU A 81 -2.21 -4.24 2.26
N SER A 82 -1.47 -4.88 3.14
CA SER A 82 -1.96 -5.98 3.95
C SER A 82 -2.86 -5.51 5.10
N ASP A 83 -3.93 -6.26 5.40
CA ASP A 83 -4.77 -6.02 6.57
C ASP A 83 -4.15 -6.63 7.81
N ARG A 84 -3.66 -5.80 8.72
CA ARG A 84 -3.03 -6.23 9.98
C ARG A 84 -4.03 -6.49 11.11
N ASN A 85 -5.35 -6.40 10.86
CA ASN A 85 -6.39 -6.66 11.85
C ASN A 85 -6.86 -8.12 11.85
N ILE A 86 -6.46 -8.89 10.85
CA ILE A 86 -6.78 -10.31 10.70
C ILE A 86 -5.52 -11.16 10.82
N ASP A 87 -5.67 -12.47 10.82
CA ASP A 87 -4.53 -13.39 10.83
C ASP A 87 -3.59 -13.15 9.65
N ILE A 88 -2.27 -13.29 9.87
CA ILE A 88 -1.23 -13.02 8.87
C ILE A 88 -1.45 -13.84 7.58
N GLN A 89 -1.77 -15.12 7.72
CA GLN A 89 -1.95 -15.99 6.55
C GLN A 89 -3.22 -15.62 5.78
N GLU A 90 -4.28 -15.25 6.49
CA GLU A 90 -5.51 -14.75 5.87
C GLU A 90 -5.25 -13.41 5.17
N SER A 91 -4.53 -12.50 5.79
CA SER A 91 -4.16 -11.20 5.21
C SER A 91 -3.36 -11.38 3.92
N ASP A 92 -2.30 -12.18 3.95
CA ASP A 92 -1.47 -12.43 2.79
C ASP A 92 -2.24 -13.17 1.67
N ALA A 93 -3.14 -14.08 2.03
CA ALA A 93 -4.01 -14.74 1.06
C ALA A 93 -4.96 -13.76 0.36
N ARG A 94 -5.56 -12.82 1.09
CA ARG A 94 -6.42 -11.76 0.53
C ARG A 94 -5.63 -10.83 -0.38
N THR A 95 -4.42 -10.46 0.03
CA THR A 95 -3.47 -9.67 -0.78
C THR A 95 -3.14 -10.37 -2.10
N LEU A 96 -2.84 -11.67 -2.06
CA LEU A 96 -2.58 -12.47 -3.27
C LEU A 96 -3.81 -12.55 -4.19
N ILE A 97 -5.01 -12.71 -3.63
CA ILE A 97 -6.25 -12.72 -4.40
C ILE A 97 -6.46 -11.38 -5.11
N SER A 98 -6.28 -10.27 -4.39
CA SER A 98 -6.37 -8.92 -4.97
C SER A 98 -5.38 -8.74 -6.12
N LEU A 99 -4.13 -9.18 -5.92
CA LEU A 99 -3.08 -9.13 -6.93
C LEU A 99 -3.42 -9.94 -8.18
N LEU A 100 -3.91 -11.18 -8.03
CA LEU A 100 -4.34 -12.04 -9.14
C LEU A 100 -5.50 -11.40 -9.93
N HIS A 101 -6.45 -10.77 -9.23
CA HIS A 101 -7.54 -10.06 -9.89
C HIS A 101 -7.04 -8.84 -10.67
N LEU A 102 -6.15 -8.04 -10.10
CA LEU A 102 -5.54 -6.89 -10.77
C LEU A 102 -4.80 -7.33 -12.04
N ARG A 103 -4.00 -8.39 -11.97
CA ARG A 103 -3.31 -8.92 -13.15
C ARG A 103 -4.26 -9.47 -14.20
N SER A 104 -5.31 -10.20 -13.77
CA SER A 104 -6.35 -10.67 -14.69
C SER A 104 -7.06 -9.52 -15.41
N ILE A 105 -7.29 -8.39 -14.73
CA ILE A 105 -7.89 -7.18 -15.32
C ILE A 105 -6.90 -6.52 -16.27
N SER A 106 -5.65 -6.33 -15.87
CA SER A 106 -4.56 -5.79 -16.70
C SER A 106 -4.45 -6.56 -18.03
N GLU A 107 -4.36 -7.89 -17.96
CA GLU A 107 -4.26 -8.76 -19.14
C GLU A 107 -5.52 -8.69 -20.03
N SER A 108 -6.71 -8.68 -19.44
CA SER A 108 -7.96 -8.67 -20.21
C SER A 108 -8.26 -7.32 -20.87
N GLU A 109 -7.82 -6.22 -20.28
CA GLU A 109 -8.05 -4.86 -20.78
C GLU A 109 -6.85 -4.30 -21.56
N GLY A 110 -5.73 -5.01 -21.60
CA GLY A 110 -4.51 -4.58 -22.31
C GLY A 110 -3.87 -3.33 -21.71
N VAL A 111 -4.00 -3.14 -20.39
CA VAL A 111 -3.37 -2.05 -19.65
C VAL A 111 -2.19 -2.57 -18.85
N ASP A 112 -1.17 -1.74 -18.72
CA ASP A 112 0.00 -2.00 -17.90
C ASP A 112 0.08 -0.92 -16.79
N TYR A 113 -0.05 -1.35 -15.54
CA TYR A 113 0.15 -0.52 -14.37
C TYR A 113 1.12 -1.20 -13.40
N SER A 114 1.94 -0.41 -12.75
CA SER A 114 2.89 -0.91 -11.75
C SER A 114 2.15 -1.30 -10.46
N ILE A 115 2.42 -2.50 -9.94
CA ILE A 115 1.83 -2.97 -8.68
C ILE A 115 2.93 -3.20 -7.65
N VAL A 116 2.88 -2.43 -6.56
CA VAL A 116 3.68 -2.65 -5.36
C VAL A 116 2.80 -3.28 -4.28
N THR A 117 3.26 -4.36 -3.68
CA THR A 117 2.45 -5.16 -2.76
C THR A 117 3.15 -5.33 -1.42
N GLU A 118 2.45 -5.02 -0.32
CA GLU A 118 2.89 -5.39 1.03
C GLU A 118 2.51 -6.84 1.32
N MET A 119 3.44 -7.59 1.92
CA MET A 119 3.17 -8.90 2.52
C MET A 119 3.71 -8.92 3.95
N LEU A 120 3.08 -9.69 4.82
CA LEU A 120 3.46 -9.78 6.22
C LEU A 120 4.41 -10.95 6.49
N ASP A 121 4.30 -12.06 5.74
CA ASP A 121 5.14 -13.24 5.91
C ASP A 121 6.10 -13.44 4.72
N MET A 122 7.40 -13.42 5.03
CA MET A 122 8.46 -13.68 4.02
C MET A 122 8.30 -15.01 3.28
N ARG A 123 7.71 -16.02 3.91
CA ARG A 123 7.48 -17.34 3.30
C ARG A 123 6.51 -17.28 2.13
N ASN A 124 5.60 -16.31 2.16
CA ASN A 124 4.60 -16.10 1.11
C ASN A 124 5.14 -15.32 -0.10
N ARG A 125 6.37 -14.78 -0.02
CA ARG A 125 6.99 -14.00 -1.08
C ARG A 125 7.08 -14.75 -2.41
N GLU A 126 7.39 -16.05 -2.37
CA GLU A 126 7.49 -16.88 -3.60
C GLU A 126 6.12 -16.98 -4.31
N LEU A 127 5.02 -17.05 -3.55
CA LEU A 127 3.67 -17.04 -4.12
C LEU A 127 3.35 -15.73 -4.83
N GLY A 128 3.81 -14.62 -4.27
CA GLY A 128 3.65 -13.32 -4.85
C GLY A 128 4.42 -13.16 -6.17
N VAL A 129 5.62 -13.69 -6.29
CA VAL A 129 6.39 -13.71 -7.54
C VAL A 129 5.62 -14.47 -8.64
N VAL A 130 5.00 -15.61 -8.29
CA VAL A 130 4.14 -16.36 -9.22
C VAL A 130 2.92 -15.54 -9.66
N ALA A 131 2.38 -14.70 -8.77
CA ALA A 131 1.27 -13.80 -9.06
C ALA A 131 1.67 -12.56 -9.88
N LYS A 132 2.93 -12.49 -10.35
CA LYS A 132 3.46 -11.39 -11.20
C LYS A 132 3.32 -9.99 -10.59
N ALA A 133 3.50 -9.82 -9.28
CA ALA A 133 3.68 -8.47 -8.72
C ALA A 133 5.04 -7.92 -9.20
N ASP A 134 5.08 -6.63 -9.48
CA ASP A 134 6.30 -5.97 -9.91
C ASP A 134 7.29 -5.86 -8.77
N ASP A 135 6.75 -5.53 -7.59
CA ASP A 135 7.56 -5.38 -6.39
C ASP A 135 6.85 -5.84 -5.11
N PHE A 136 7.62 -6.38 -4.17
CA PHE A 136 7.14 -6.84 -2.87
C PHE A 136 7.89 -6.18 -1.74
N VAL A 137 7.15 -5.63 -0.80
CA VAL A 137 7.68 -5.12 0.46
C VAL A 137 7.21 -6.03 1.59
N VAL A 138 8.15 -6.67 2.29
CA VAL A 138 7.87 -7.35 3.56
C VAL A 138 8.30 -6.41 4.68
N SER A 139 7.33 -5.65 5.19
CA SER A 139 7.56 -4.52 6.08
C SER A 139 8.36 -4.89 7.34
N ASP A 140 8.03 -5.98 8.00
CA ASP A 140 8.70 -6.40 9.23
C ASP A 140 10.15 -6.82 8.98
N ASN A 141 10.42 -7.44 7.83
CA ASN A 141 11.78 -7.80 7.43
C ASN A 141 12.61 -6.55 7.13
N LEU A 142 12.05 -5.59 6.40
CA LEU A 142 12.74 -4.33 6.07
C LEU A 142 13.13 -3.58 7.36
N VAL A 143 12.18 -3.42 8.29
CA VAL A 143 12.42 -2.76 9.58
C VAL A 143 13.49 -3.49 10.37
N SER A 144 13.45 -4.81 10.43
CA SER A 144 14.45 -5.63 11.15
C SER A 144 15.85 -5.49 10.55
N LEU A 145 15.97 -5.48 9.22
CA LEU A 145 17.23 -5.27 8.52
C LEU A 145 17.78 -3.87 8.79
N MET A 146 16.94 -2.83 8.70
CA MET A 146 17.36 -1.45 8.96
C MET A 146 17.85 -1.28 10.41
N LEU A 147 17.11 -1.81 11.39
CA LEU A 147 17.52 -1.76 12.80
C LEU A 147 18.84 -2.48 13.04
N SER A 148 19.02 -3.66 12.46
CA SER A 148 20.27 -4.43 12.57
C SER A 148 21.43 -3.67 11.97
N GLN A 149 21.28 -3.10 10.78
CA GLN A 149 22.33 -2.33 10.12
C GLN A 149 22.69 -1.05 10.86
N LEU A 150 21.69 -0.31 11.37
CA LEU A 150 21.91 0.90 12.16
C LEU A 150 22.59 0.60 13.51
N SER A 151 22.32 -0.57 14.12
CA SER A 151 22.97 -0.98 15.35
C SER A 151 24.47 -1.28 15.16
N GLU A 152 24.81 -1.83 13.99
CA GLU A 152 26.19 -2.19 13.62
C GLU A 152 26.98 -0.96 13.18
N ASN A 153 26.38 -0.07 12.40
CA ASN A 153 27.04 1.11 11.84
C ASN A 153 26.12 2.35 11.86
N ARG A 154 26.41 3.26 12.81
CA ARG A 154 25.64 4.51 12.97
C ARG A 154 25.73 5.47 11.78
N GLU A 155 26.78 5.39 10.95
CA GLU A 155 26.92 6.25 9.77
C GLU A 155 25.88 5.94 8.70
N LEU A 156 25.30 4.74 8.69
CA LEU A 156 24.21 4.36 7.81
C LEU A 156 22.95 5.20 8.02
N LYS A 157 22.77 5.81 9.22
CA LYS A 157 21.68 6.76 9.44
C LYS A 157 21.66 7.88 8.40
N LYS A 158 22.82 8.43 8.07
CA LYS A 158 22.93 9.52 7.06
C LYS A 158 22.50 9.03 5.67
N VAL A 159 22.82 7.79 5.32
CA VAL A 159 22.41 7.20 4.05
C VAL A 159 20.90 7.03 4.00
N TYR A 160 20.30 6.51 5.08
CA TYR A 160 18.85 6.37 5.16
C TYR A 160 18.13 7.72 5.18
N ASP A 161 18.67 8.71 5.90
CA ASP A 161 18.11 10.07 5.90
C ASP A 161 18.05 10.64 4.46
N VAL A 162 19.09 10.42 3.64
CA VAL A 162 19.09 10.83 2.22
C VAL A 162 18.13 10.01 1.37
N LEU A 163 18.04 8.69 1.59
CA LEU A 163 17.17 7.80 0.80
C LEU A 163 15.68 8.04 1.07
N PHE A 164 15.32 8.47 2.27
CA PHE A 164 13.94 8.63 2.69
C PHE A 164 13.51 10.10 2.87
N GLN A 165 14.38 11.06 2.58
CA GLN A 165 13.99 12.48 2.48
C GLN A 165 13.47 12.74 1.07
N ALA A 166 12.24 13.23 0.98
CA ALA A 166 11.75 13.87 -0.24
C ALA A 166 12.55 15.17 -0.46
N GLU A 167 13.04 15.41 -1.67
CA GLU A 167 13.65 16.67 -2.05
C GLU A 167 12.63 17.81 -2.07
#